data_9f462870a9045688b44ed8c2d076a718
#
_entry.id   9f462870a9045688b44ed8c2d076a718
#
_cell.length_a   1.000
_cell.length_b   1.000
_cell.length_c   1.000
_cell.angle_alpha   90.00
_cell.angle_beta   90.00
_cell.angle_gamma   90.00
#
_symmetry.space_group_name_H-M   'P 1'
#
loop_
_entity.id
_entity.type
_entity.pdbx_description
1 polymer ?
#
loop_
_entity_poly.entity_id
_entity_poly.type
_entity_poly.pdbx_seq_one_letter_code
_entity_poly.pdbx_strand_id
1 'polypeptide(L)'
;MTNINVLKQRQTYIYLLLSLISIVAAMIVSIPDNPPGIILSFIGSILFVLAFTHNWKKPKPYIILLISSVFGFVLFAALHNVFEVIGKGTFWEIIGGFFFLLAIFLCPAGIIIGIVGSIITTTKSERKKITTKI
;
A
#
# COMPACT_ATOMS: atom_id res chain seq x y z
N MET A 1 -17.02 -16.16 -18.93
CA MET A 1 -16.81 -15.62 -17.56
C MET A 1 -15.50 -16.06 -16.90
N THR A 2 -15.00 -17.22 -17.21
CA THR A 2 -13.75 -17.79 -16.62
C THR A 2 -12.48 -17.01 -16.95
N ASN A 3 -12.32 -16.48 -18.16
CA ASN A 3 -11.09 -15.81 -18.59
C ASN A 3 -10.79 -14.48 -17.86
N ILE A 4 -11.82 -13.69 -17.51
CA ILE A 4 -11.62 -12.38 -16.84
C ILE A 4 -11.14 -12.58 -15.40
N ASN A 5 -11.63 -13.60 -14.70
CA ASN A 5 -11.21 -13.88 -13.33
C ASN A 5 -9.77 -14.40 -13.28
N VAL A 6 -9.37 -15.22 -14.25
CA VAL A 6 -8.00 -15.75 -14.36
C VAL A 6 -7.01 -14.63 -14.68
N LEU A 7 -7.35 -13.71 -15.60
CA LEU A 7 -6.49 -12.56 -15.91
C LEU A 7 -6.33 -11.61 -14.71
N LYS A 8 -7.41 -11.35 -13.97
CA LYS A 8 -7.37 -10.54 -12.75
C LYS A 8 -6.51 -11.18 -11.66
N GLN A 9 -6.65 -12.48 -11.46
CA GLN A 9 -5.87 -13.25 -10.51
C GLN A 9 -4.38 -13.26 -10.91
N ARG A 10 -4.08 -13.39 -12.21
CA ARG A 10 -2.72 -13.33 -12.74
C ARG A 10 -2.06 -11.98 -12.47
N GLN A 11 -2.78 -10.87 -12.67
CA GLN A 11 -2.26 -9.53 -12.36
C GLN A 11 -1.96 -9.37 -10.88
N THR A 12 -2.81 -9.86 -9.99
CA THR A 12 -2.55 -9.85 -8.54
C THR A 12 -1.25 -10.56 -8.20
N TYR A 13 -1.02 -11.75 -8.74
CA TYR A 13 0.23 -12.49 -8.50
C TYR A 13 1.46 -11.76 -9.06
N ILE A 14 1.35 -11.12 -10.22
CA ILE A 14 2.45 -10.34 -10.79
C ILE A 14 2.80 -9.16 -9.87
N TYR A 15 1.81 -8.41 -9.39
CA TYR A 15 2.05 -7.30 -8.47
C TYR A 15 2.64 -7.77 -7.14
N LEU A 16 2.17 -8.89 -6.59
CA LEU A 16 2.73 -9.47 -5.36
C LEU A 16 4.17 -9.93 -5.55
N LEU A 17 4.47 -10.59 -6.67
CA LEU A 17 5.83 -11.03 -6.98
C LEU A 17 6.79 -9.85 -7.14
N LEU A 18 6.38 -8.82 -7.89
CA LEU A 18 7.18 -7.60 -8.07
C LEU A 18 7.36 -6.85 -6.75
N SER A 19 6.33 -6.81 -5.91
CA SER A 19 6.42 -6.25 -4.56
C SER A 19 7.45 -6.98 -3.71
N LEU A 20 7.39 -8.31 -3.70
CA LEU A 20 8.34 -9.15 -2.96
C LEU A 20 9.77 -8.94 -3.44
N ILE A 21 10.00 -8.96 -4.76
CA ILE A 21 11.32 -8.71 -5.34
C ILE A 21 11.83 -7.32 -4.92
N SER A 22 11.00 -6.30 -4.98
CA SER A 22 11.37 -4.93 -4.62
C SER A 22 11.74 -4.80 -3.13
N ILE A 23 10.98 -5.44 -2.24
CA ILE A 23 11.25 -5.44 -0.79
C ILE A 23 12.53 -6.21 -0.47
N VAL A 24 12.74 -7.37 -1.09
CA VAL A 24 13.98 -8.15 -0.92
C VAL A 24 15.19 -7.38 -1.43
N ALA A 25 15.08 -6.73 -2.59
CA ALA A 25 16.13 -5.86 -3.11
C ALA A 25 16.43 -4.69 -2.17
N ALA A 26 15.39 -4.07 -1.58
CA ALA A 26 15.56 -3.02 -0.58
C ALA A 26 16.33 -3.51 0.66
N MET A 27 16.03 -4.71 1.14
CA MET A 27 16.75 -5.32 2.27
C MET A 27 18.22 -5.57 1.95
N ILE A 28 18.54 -6.03 0.74
CA ILE A 28 19.92 -6.28 0.29
C ILE A 28 20.72 -4.98 0.20
N VAL A 29 20.09 -3.91 -0.29
CA VAL A 29 20.72 -2.60 -0.47
C VAL A 29 20.87 -1.83 0.85
N SER A 30 20.25 -2.30 1.93
CA SER A 30 20.15 -1.66 3.25
C SER A 30 19.27 -0.41 3.29
N ILE A 31 18.17 -0.50 4.05
CA ILE A 31 17.12 0.53 4.09
C ILE A 31 17.55 1.81 4.85
N PRO A 32 18.28 1.74 6.01
CA PRO A 32 18.38 2.91 6.88
C PRO A 32 19.19 4.08 6.33
N ASP A 33 20.20 3.81 5.51
CA ASP A 33 21.19 4.83 5.12
C ASP A 33 21.32 5.01 3.60
N ASN A 34 20.43 4.41 2.83
CA ASN A 34 20.60 4.35 1.37
C ASN A 34 19.32 4.79 0.63
N PRO A 35 19.34 5.95 -0.07
CA PRO A 35 18.18 6.41 -0.84
C PRO A 35 17.59 5.36 -1.78
N PRO A 36 18.37 4.54 -2.51
CA PRO A 36 17.84 3.45 -3.31
C PRO A 36 17.01 2.43 -2.51
N GLY A 37 17.42 2.06 -1.30
CA GLY A 37 16.68 1.13 -0.44
C GLY A 37 15.33 1.69 -0.02
N ILE A 38 15.25 2.96 0.31
CA ILE A 38 14.01 3.67 0.64
C ILE A 38 13.06 3.68 -0.57
N ILE A 39 13.57 4.03 -1.76
CA ILE A 39 12.79 4.07 -3.00
C ILE A 39 12.23 2.68 -3.33
N LEU A 40 13.04 1.64 -3.26
CA LEU A 40 12.62 0.25 -3.50
C LEU A 40 11.56 -0.21 -2.50
N SER A 41 11.67 0.18 -1.24
CA SER A 41 10.65 -0.11 -0.21
C SER A 41 9.32 0.57 -0.51
N PHE A 42 9.34 1.82 -0.98
CA PHE A 42 8.14 2.52 -1.42
C PHE A 42 7.51 1.87 -2.65
N ILE A 43 8.30 1.55 -3.67
CA ILE A 43 7.82 0.85 -4.87
C ILE A 43 7.19 -0.48 -4.48
N GLY A 44 7.86 -1.26 -3.62
CA GLY A 44 7.35 -2.53 -3.13
C GLY A 44 6.01 -2.38 -2.40
N SER A 45 5.88 -1.37 -1.55
CA SER A 45 4.64 -1.08 -0.81
C SER A 45 3.50 -0.64 -1.72
N ILE A 46 3.78 0.21 -2.73
CA ILE A 46 2.80 0.61 -3.74
C ILE A 46 2.31 -0.60 -4.54
N LEU A 47 3.22 -1.44 -5.01
CA LEU A 47 2.87 -2.66 -5.74
C LEU A 47 2.07 -3.64 -4.88
N PHE A 48 2.38 -3.75 -3.59
CA PHE A 48 1.63 -4.57 -2.66
C PHE A 48 0.18 -4.09 -2.53
N VAL A 49 -0.04 -2.79 -2.31
CA VAL A 49 -1.39 -2.23 -2.22
C VAL A 49 -2.13 -2.35 -3.56
N LEU A 50 -1.44 -2.12 -4.70
CA LEU A 50 -2.02 -2.29 -6.03
C LEU A 50 -2.46 -3.73 -6.30
N ALA A 51 -1.77 -4.74 -5.77
CA ALA A 51 -2.16 -6.13 -5.91
C ALA A 51 -3.60 -6.39 -5.47
N PHE A 52 -4.05 -5.70 -4.44
CA PHE A 52 -5.41 -5.85 -3.90
C PHE A 52 -6.42 -4.84 -4.46
N THR A 53 -5.96 -3.67 -4.90
CA THR A 53 -6.83 -2.54 -5.29
C THR A 53 -7.04 -2.37 -6.79
N HIS A 54 -6.18 -2.95 -7.64
CA HIS A 54 -6.24 -2.78 -9.10
C HIS A 54 -7.58 -3.19 -9.74
N ASN A 55 -8.35 -4.05 -9.07
CA ASN A 55 -9.66 -4.50 -9.54
C ASN A 55 -10.84 -3.62 -9.10
N TRP A 56 -10.61 -2.64 -8.25
CA TRP A 56 -11.68 -1.79 -7.74
C TRP A 56 -12.18 -0.82 -8.81
N LYS A 57 -13.49 -0.86 -9.05
CA LYS A 57 -14.14 -0.05 -10.10
C LYS A 57 -14.90 1.16 -9.55
N LYS A 58 -15.11 1.20 -8.24
CA LYS A 58 -15.88 2.24 -7.54
C LYS A 58 -14.95 3.11 -6.69
N PRO A 59 -15.28 4.41 -6.48
CA PRO A 59 -14.47 5.28 -5.62
C PRO A 59 -14.54 4.93 -4.14
N LYS A 60 -15.67 4.39 -3.68
CA LYS A 60 -15.91 4.11 -2.25
C LYS A 60 -14.80 3.28 -1.58
N PRO A 61 -14.36 2.12 -2.11
CA PRO A 61 -13.28 1.37 -1.47
C PRO A 61 -11.94 2.13 -1.44
N TYR A 62 -11.64 2.99 -2.41
CA TYR A 62 -10.44 3.84 -2.38
C TYR A 62 -10.50 4.91 -1.28
N ILE A 63 -11.68 5.49 -1.03
CA ILE A 63 -11.90 6.43 0.08
C ILE A 63 -11.74 5.72 1.43
N ILE A 64 -12.26 4.51 1.56
CA ILE A 64 -12.08 3.69 2.77
C ILE A 64 -10.61 3.37 2.98
N LEU A 65 -9.89 3.00 1.93
CA LEU A 65 -8.45 2.77 1.99
C LEU A 65 -7.70 4.02 2.44
N LEU A 66 -8.04 5.19 1.91
CA LEU A 66 -7.43 6.47 2.29
C LEU A 66 -7.61 6.73 3.79
N ILE A 67 -8.85 6.67 4.28
CA ILE A 67 -9.17 6.92 5.69
C ILE A 67 -8.47 5.89 6.59
N SER A 68 -8.52 4.60 6.23
CA SER A 68 -7.86 3.53 6.99
C SER A 68 -6.34 3.70 7.02
N SER A 69 -5.73 4.18 5.93
CA SER A 69 -4.29 4.40 5.85
C SER A 69 -3.84 5.58 6.70
N VAL A 70 -4.62 6.67 6.73
CA VAL A 70 -4.35 7.82 7.61
C VAL A 70 -4.46 7.40 9.08
N PHE A 71 -5.53 6.68 9.43
CA PHE A 71 -5.74 6.18 10.79
C PHE A 71 -4.65 5.18 11.19
N GLY A 72 -4.31 4.26 10.28
CA GLY A 72 -3.26 3.27 10.44
C GLY A 72 -1.89 3.91 10.65
N PHE A 73 -1.58 4.99 9.93
CA PHE A 73 -0.33 5.73 10.13
C PHE A 73 -0.18 6.23 11.57
N VAL A 74 -1.20 6.89 12.09
CA VAL A 74 -1.20 7.40 13.48
C VAL A 74 -1.12 6.24 14.48
N LEU A 75 -1.90 5.17 14.26
CA LEU A 75 -1.92 4.01 15.14
C LEU A 75 -0.58 3.28 15.16
N PHE A 76 0.00 2.99 14.01
CA PHE A 76 1.27 2.25 13.92
C PHE A 76 2.45 3.09 14.42
N ALA A 77 2.44 4.40 14.19
CA ALA A 77 3.43 5.30 14.77
C ALA A 77 3.34 5.33 16.31
N ALA A 78 2.13 5.37 16.86
CA ALA A 78 1.93 5.30 18.31
C ALA A 78 2.39 3.96 18.88
N LEU A 79 2.04 2.84 18.24
CA LEU A 79 2.47 1.50 18.65
C LEU A 79 4.00 1.35 18.59
N HIS A 80 4.65 1.85 17.55
CA HIS A 80 6.11 1.86 17.46
C HIS A 80 6.72 2.54 18.70
N ASN A 81 6.28 3.78 19.01
CA ASN A 81 6.77 4.52 20.17
C ASN A 81 6.51 3.78 21.50
N VAL A 82 5.33 3.17 21.66
CA VAL A 82 4.99 2.40 22.87
C VAL A 82 5.94 1.21 23.02
N PHE A 83 6.19 0.45 21.96
CA PHE A 83 7.08 -0.71 22.01
C PHE A 83 8.55 -0.31 22.22
N GLU A 84 8.99 0.82 21.72
CA GLU A 84 10.32 1.35 21.93
C GLU A 84 10.55 1.75 23.41
N VAL A 85 9.54 2.32 24.08
CA VAL A 85 9.62 2.75 25.49
C VAL A 85 9.46 1.57 26.46
N ILE A 86 8.54 0.65 26.21
CA ILE A 86 8.21 -0.45 27.13
C ILE A 86 9.16 -1.64 26.94
N GLY A 87 9.63 -1.86 25.71
CA GLY A 87 10.37 -3.03 25.32
C GLY A 87 11.87 -2.91 25.58
N LYS A 88 12.37 -3.61 26.58
CA LYS A 88 13.81 -3.88 26.69
C LYS A 88 14.07 -5.29 26.18
N GLY A 89 14.71 -5.40 25.03
CA GLY A 89 15.14 -6.67 24.44
C GLY A 89 14.78 -6.84 22.98
N THR A 90 15.52 -7.69 22.28
CA THR A 90 15.48 -7.92 20.83
C THR A 90 14.08 -8.20 20.27
N PHE A 91 13.22 -8.91 21.01
CA PHE A 91 11.86 -9.23 20.56
C PHE A 91 10.98 -7.98 20.41
N TRP A 92 11.03 -7.07 21.37
CA TRP A 92 10.24 -5.84 21.35
C TRP A 92 10.75 -4.85 20.31
N GLU A 93 12.06 -4.81 20.08
CA GLU A 93 12.69 -4.01 19.04
C GLU A 93 12.25 -4.47 17.64
N ILE A 94 12.14 -5.79 17.40
CA ILE A 94 11.65 -6.35 16.13
C ILE A 94 10.19 -5.96 15.92
N ILE A 95 9.33 -6.06 16.93
CA ILE A 95 7.91 -5.68 16.83
C ILE A 95 7.77 -4.18 16.58
N GLY A 96 8.50 -3.35 17.32
CA GLY A 96 8.52 -1.90 17.13
C GLY A 96 8.97 -1.52 15.72
N GLY A 97 10.04 -2.14 15.22
CA GLY A 97 10.54 -1.96 13.86
C GLY A 97 9.51 -2.36 12.79
N PHE A 98 8.77 -3.45 13.01
CA PHE A 98 7.71 -3.86 12.11
C PHE A 98 6.59 -2.80 12.00
N PHE A 99 6.11 -2.26 13.12
CA PHE A 99 5.11 -1.19 13.11
C PHE A 99 5.63 0.11 12.48
N PHE A 100 6.90 0.41 12.68
CA PHE A 100 7.57 1.53 12.02
C PHE A 100 7.55 1.41 10.50
N LEU A 101 7.90 0.22 9.97
CA LEU A 101 7.88 -0.04 8.52
C LEU A 101 6.45 0.05 7.95
N LEU A 102 5.44 -0.45 8.66
CA LEU A 102 4.04 -0.30 8.26
C LEU A 102 3.62 1.16 8.21
N ALA A 103 3.99 1.96 9.20
CA ALA A 103 3.66 3.37 9.24
C ALA A 103 4.32 4.15 8.09
N ILE A 104 5.61 3.96 7.86
CA ILE A 104 6.38 4.79 6.91
C ILE A 104 6.19 4.36 5.45
N PHE A 105 6.01 3.08 5.17
CA PHE A 105 5.94 2.59 3.80
C PHE A 105 4.52 2.21 3.38
N LEU A 106 3.84 1.39 4.15
CA LEU A 106 2.53 0.86 3.74
C LEU A 106 1.42 1.90 3.83
N CYS A 107 1.37 2.68 4.90
CA CYS A 107 0.33 3.69 5.04
C CYS A 107 0.42 4.82 4.00
N PRO A 108 1.58 5.45 3.72
CA PRO A 108 1.70 6.41 2.64
C PRO A 108 1.38 5.83 1.26
N ALA A 109 1.76 4.58 0.98
CA ALA A 109 1.36 3.90 -0.25
C ALA A 109 -0.17 3.77 -0.36
N GLY A 110 -0.84 3.40 0.73
CA GLY A 110 -2.30 3.35 0.80
C GLY A 110 -2.97 4.71 0.62
N ILE A 111 -2.39 5.78 1.17
CA ILE A 111 -2.87 7.15 0.99
C ILE A 111 -2.78 7.57 -0.48
N ILE A 112 -1.63 7.39 -1.11
CA ILE A 112 -1.40 7.74 -2.52
C ILE A 112 -2.39 6.99 -3.42
N ILE A 113 -2.49 5.68 -3.26
CA ILE A 113 -3.39 4.85 -4.07
C ILE A 113 -4.86 5.18 -3.78
N GLY A 114 -5.21 5.46 -2.53
CA GLY A 114 -6.55 5.89 -2.13
C GLY A 114 -6.95 7.19 -2.82
N ILE A 115 -6.08 8.20 -2.85
CA ILE A 115 -6.32 9.49 -3.52
C ILE A 115 -6.43 9.28 -5.03
N VAL A 116 -5.40 8.72 -5.66
CA VAL A 116 -5.34 8.55 -7.13
C VAL A 116 -6.48 7.66 -7.62
N GLY A 117 -6.73 6.54 -6.95
CA GLY A 117 -7.79 5.61 -7.31
C GLY A 117 -9.19 6.22 -7.17
N SER A 118 -9.45 7.03 -6.13
CA SER A 118 -10.72 7.72 -5.97
C SER A 118 -10.96 8.75 -7.08
N ILE A 119 -9.95 9.53 -7.44
CA ILE A 119 -10.04 10.53 -8.53
C ILE A 119 -10.32 9.84 -9.87
N ILE A 120 -9.54 8.81 -10.23
CA ILE A 120 -9.68 8.11 -11.51
C ILE A 120 -11.06 7.47 -11.64
N THR A 121 -11.53 6.79 -10.59
CA THR A 121 -12.83 6.10 -10.64
C THR A 121 -14.00 7.06 -10.64
N THR A 122 -13.92 8.19 -9.94
CA THR A 122 -14.94 9.24 -9.98
C THR A 122 -15.02 9.87 -11.37
N THR A 123 -13.89 10.26 -11.96
CA THR A 123 -13.84 10.86 -13.30
C THR A 123 -14.41 9.92 -14.37
N LYS A 124 -14.09 8.62 -14.30
CA LYS A 124 -14.66 7.62 -15.22
C LYS A 124 -16.18 7.47 -15.05
N SER A 125 -16.68 7.55 -13.83
CA SER A 125 -18.12 7.46 -13.53
C SER A 125 -18.87 8.66 -14.11
N GLU A 126 -18.34 9.87 -13.96
CA GLU A 126 -18.96 11.08 -14.50
C GLU A 126 -18.97 11.10 -16.04
N ARG A 127 -17.87 10.74 -16.69
CA ARG A 127 -17.82 10.61 -18.15
C ARG A 127 -18.88 9.65 -18.70
N LYS A 128 -19.07 8.50 -18.02
CA LYS A 128 -20.08 7.51 -18.43
C LYS A 128 -21.51 8.07 -18.33
N LYS A 129 -21.82 8.86 -17.29
CA LYS A 129 -23.13 9.51 -17.15
C LYS A 129 -23.42 10.52 -18.26
N ILE A 130 -22.42 11.30 -18.67
CA ILE A 130 -22.56 12.29 -19.75
C ILE A 130 -22.82 11.59 -21.07
N THR A 131 -22.08 10.53 -21.41
CA THR A 131 -22.24 9.77 -22.65
C THR A 131 -23.62 9.08 -22.76
N THR A 132 -24.20 8.68 -21.62
CA THR A 132 -25.52 8.02 -21.60
C THR A 132 -26.69 9.02 -21.76
N LYS A 133 -26.44 10.32 -21.52
CA LYS A 133 -27.47 11.37 -21.67
C LYS A 133 -27.52 12.00 -23.07
N ILE A 134 -26.58 11.69 -23.91
CA ILE A 134 -26.54 12.11 -25.33
C ILE A 134 -27.16 11.01 -26.20
#